data_494f78397b03da6511f3f62071912d40
#
_entry.id   494f78397b03da6511f3f62071912d40
#
_cell.length_a   1.000
_cell.length_b   1.000
_cell.length_c   1.000
_cell.angle_alpha   90.00
_cell.angle_beta   90.00
_cell.angle_gamma   90.00
#
_symmetry.space_group_name_H-M   'P 1'
#
loop_
_entity.id
_entity.type
_entity.pdbx_description
1 polymer ?
#
loop_
_entity_poly.entity_id
_entity_poly.type
_entity_poly.pdbx_seq_one_letter_code
_entity_poly.pdbx_strand_id
1 'polypeptide(L)'
;MDFIQQAANDYVTQYSDATPAYLRPMYEHTLLSHPHAHLQSNWNQGGFLSFFSKLLSPAAILEIGTFTGFSTLCLAEGLNYTGTIDTIELRAEDANAARVHFDASPKAHQIVSHIGDAKAIIPTLHKQWDLVFIDADKTGYIEYFNLVLPMLSDKGVIIADNVLFHGQVFDENITGKNAIAIHAFNEFILAHEGIEKVMLTVRDGLTLMRKK
;
A
#
# COMPACT_ATOMS: atom_id res chain seq x y z
N MET A 1 11.13 -4.62 14.25
CA MET A 1 12.45 -5.24 13.90
C MET A 1 12.30 -5.70 12.46
N ASP A 2 13.13 -5.24 11.54
CA ASP A 2 13.06 -5.74 10.17
C ASP A 2 13.61 -7.15 10.13
N PHE A 3 12.86 -8.12 9.61
CA PHE A 3 13.33 -9.51 9.43
C PHE A 3 14.50 -9.60 8.46
N ILE A 4 14.59 -8.62 7.55
CA ILE A 4 15.63 -8.55 6.54
C ILE A 4 16.80 -7.78 7.14
N GLN A 5 17.97 -8.40 7.16
CA GLN A 5 19.20 -7.74 7.61
C GLN A 5 19.44 -6.46 6.80
N GLN A 6 19.93 -5.41 7.46
CA GLN A 6 20.21 -4.12 6.80
C GLN A 6 21.13 -4.29 5.57
N ALA A 7 22.16 -5.13 5.68
CA ALA A 7 23.05 -5.41 4.56
C ALA A 7 22.34 -5.98 3.32
N ALA A 8 21.28 -6.80 3.53
CA ALA A 8 20.48 -7.31 2.42
C ALA A 8 19.61 -6.22 1.80
N ASN A 9 19.02 -5.33 2.63
CA ASN A 9 18.28 -4.17 2.14
C ASN A 9 19.19 -3.22 1.33
N ASP A 10 20.40 -2.96 1.80
CA ASP A 10 21.38 -2.10 1.12
C ASP A 10 21.79 -2.71 -0.22
N TYR A 11 22.05 -4.01 -0.24
CA TYR A 11 22.38 -4.75 -1.45
C TYR A 11 21.23 -4.69 -2.47
N VAL A 12 19.99 -5.00 -2.06
CA VAL A 12 18.82 -4.91 -2.93
C VAL A 12 18.64 -3.49 -3.47
N THR A 13 18.83 -2.47 -2.64
CA THR A 13 18.74 -1.07 -3.06
C THR A 13 19.78 -0.72 -4.14
N GLN A 14 21.01 -1.24 -4.00
CA GLN A 14 22.10 -1.02 -4.96
C GLN A 14 21.80 -1.65 -6.33
N TYR A 15 21.09 -2.79 -6.34
CA TYR A 15 20.79 -3.57 -7.55
C TYR A 15 19.34 -3.39 -8.05
N SER A 16 18.65 -2.33 -7.59
CA SER A 16 17.26 -2.03 -7.99
C SER A 16 17.12 -0.56 -8.39
N ASP A 17 16.44 -0.31 -9.49
CA ASP A 17 16.23 1.03 -10.05
C ASP A 17 14.76 1.37 -10.34
N ALA A 18 13.84 0.49 -9.97
CA ALA A 18 12.41 0.66 -10.27
C ALA A 18 11.74 1.78 -9.47
N THR A 19 12.31 2.20 -8.33
CA THR A 19 11.81 3.36 -7.57
C THR A 19 12.15 4.64 -8.31
N PRO A 20 11.18 5.51 -8.65
CA PRO A 20 11.44 6.73 -9.39
C PRO A 20 12.44 7.64 -8.64
N ALA A 21 13.54 7.98 -9.30
CA ALA A 21 14.62 8.75 -8.67
C ALA A 21 14.17 10.14 -8.19
N TYR A 22 13.19 10.75 -8.85
CA TYR A 22 12.67 12.06 -8.47
C TYR A 22 11.95 12.06 -7.11
N LEU A 23 11.57 10.87 -6.59
CA LEU A 23 10.94 10.72 -5.27
C LEU A 23 11.96 10.75 -4.12
N ARG A 24 13.28 10.67 -4.40
CA ARG A 24 14.31 10.62 -3.38
C ARG A 24 14.25 11.79 -2.38
N PRO A 25 14.12 13.05 -2.82
CA PRO A 25 14.07 14.18 -1.90
C PRO A 25 12.89 14.14 -0.92
N MET A 26 11.69 13.79 -1.38
CA MET A 26 10.52 13.66 -0.51
C MET A 26 10.65 12.48 0.47
N TYR A 27 11.17 11.35 -0.03
CA TYR A 27 11.40 10.17 0.77
C TYR A 27 12.35 10.46 1.95
N GLU A 28 13.50 11.05 1.67
CA GLU A 28 14.50 11.41 2.68
C GLU A 28 13.99 12.51 3.62
N HIS A 29 13.27 13.50 3.09
CA HIS A 29 12.66 14.53 3.92
C HIS A 29 11.69 13.94 4.96
N THR A 30 10.80 13.04 4.55
CA THR A 30 9.88 12.36 5.47
C THR A 30 10.62 11.57 6.54
N LEU A 31 11.67 10.82 6.17
CA LEU A 31 12.47 10.06 7.14
C LEU A 31 13.16 10.94 8.18
N LEU A 32 13.58 12.15 7.80
CA LEU A 32 14.31 13.06 8.68
C LEU A 32 13.41 13.94 9.54
N SER A 33 12.23 14.29 9.08
CA SER A 33 11.42 15.35 9.70
C SER A 33 10.07 14.91 10.23
N HIS A 34 9.50 13.79 9.71
CA HIS A 34 8.15 13.41 10.11
C HIS A 34 8.14 12.61 11.42
N PRO A 35 7.31 12.97 12.43
CA PRO A 35 7.29 12.28 13.73
C PRO A 35 6.89 10.79 13.62
N HIS A 36 6.20 10.42 12.55
CA HIS A 36 5.78 9.04 12.27
C HIS A 36 6.50 8.45 11.05
N ALA A 37 7.76 8.84 10.80
CA ALA A 37 8.56 8.39 9.65
C ALA A 37 8.58 6.85 9.46
N HIS A 38 8.45 6.09 10.56
CA HIS A 38 8.40 4.63 10.55
C HIS A 38 7.18 4.04 9.79
N LEU A 39 6.14 4.85 9.56
CA LEU A 39 4.97 4.43 8.76
C LEU A 39 5.25 4.41 7.25
N GLN A 40 6.28 5.14 6.80
CA GLN A 40 6.59 5.22 5.38
C GLN A 40 7.04 3.86 4.82
N SER A 41 6.50 3.45 3.67
CA SER A 41 7.02 2.33 2.88
C SER A 41 8.50 2.56 2.58
N ASN A 42 9.34 1.52 2.66
CA ASN A 42 10.75 1.69 2.37
C ASN A 42 11.02 1.83 0.86
N TRP A 43 12.26 2.24 0.50
CA TRP A 43 12.65 2.51 -0.88
C TRP A 43 12.45 1.30 -1.80
N ASN A 44 12.82 0.10 -1.33
CA ASN A 44 12.70 -1.14 -2.12
C ASN A 44 11.25 -1.56 -2.32
N GLN A 45 10.39 -1.36 -1.31
CA GLN A 45 8.95 -1.59 -1.44
C GLN A 45 8.32 -0.62 -2.44
N GLY A 46 8.73 0.66 -2.43
CA GLY A 46 8.33 1.62 -3.45
C GLY A 46 8.71 1.16 -4.86
N GLY A 47 9.91 0.59 -5.03
CA GLY A 47 10.36 -0.03 -6.27
C GLY A 47 9.47 -1.21 -6.70
N PHE A 48 9.13 -2.09 -5.77
CA PHE A 48 8.20 -3.20 -6.04
C PHE A 48 6.83 -2.68 -6.49
N LEU A 49 6.24 -1.72 -5.77
CA LEU A 49 4.94 -1.14 -6.11
C LEU A 49 4.96 -0.47 -7.49
N SER A 50 6.00 0.30 -7.79
CA SER A 50 6.17 0.96 -9.09
C SER A 50 6.30 -0.06 -10.23
N PHE A 51 7.16 -1.07 -10.06
CA PHE A 51 7.38 -2.11 -11.06
C PHE A 51 6.12 -2.95 -11.30
N PHE A 52 5.45 -3.36 -10.22
CA PHE A 52 4.22 -4.15 -10.28
C PHE A 52 3.09 -3.38 -10.96
N SER A 53 2.90 -2.10 -10.59
CA SER A 53 1.92 -1.22 -11.23
C SER A 53 2.20 -1.05 -12.73
N LYS A 54 3.47 -0.87 -13.14
CA LYS A 54 3.85 -0.80 -14.56
C LYS A 54 3.53 -2.08 -15.32
N LEU A 55 3.71 -3.26 -14.71
CA LEU A 55 3.35 -4.55 -15.31
C LEU A 55 1.83 -4.68 -15.53
N LEU A 56 1.02 -4.20 -14.59
CA LEU A 56 -0.43 -4.23 -14.68
C LEU A 56 -0.99 -3.17 -15.64
N SER A 57 -0.34 -2.01 -15.73
CA SER A 57 -0.83 -0.84 -16.49
C SER A 57 -2.29 -0.48 -16.16
N PRO A 58 -2.63 -0.27 -14.87
CA PRO A 58 -4.00 -0.14 -14.41
C PRO A 58 -4.66 1.15 -14.89
N ALA A 59 -5.98 1.10 -15.10
CA ALA A 59 -6.81 2.27 -15.32
C ALA A 59 -7.30 2.89 -14.01
N ALA A 60 -7.49 2.07 -12.98
CA ALA A 60 -7.99 2.52 -11.69
C ALA A 60 -7.22 1.85 -10.54
N ILE A 61 -6.61 2.68 -9.69
CA ILE A 61 -5.94 2.24 -8.47
C ILE A 61 -6.68 2.83 -7.27
N LEU A 62 -6.87 2.02 -6.22
CA LEU A 62 -7.29 2.48 -4.91
C LEU A 62 -6.16 2.24 -3.90
N GLU A 63 -5.81 3.27 -3.14
CA GLU A 63 -4.90 3.17 -2.01
C GLU A 63 -5.62 3.53 -0.72
N ILE A 64 -5.48 2.70 0.30
CA ILE A 64 -6.03 2.90 1.65
C ILE A 64 -4.84 3.10 2.60
N GLY A 65 -4.61 4.35 3.01
CA GLY A 65 -3.43 4.80 3.74
C GLY A 65 -2.44 5.53 2.84
N THR A 66 -2.59 6.85 2.71
CA THR A 66 -1.74 7.72 1.87
C THR A 66 -0.43 8.08 2.58
N PHE A 67 -0.53 8.37 3.88
CA PHE A 67 0.54 9.00 4.67
C PHE A 67 1.09 10.25 3.95
N THR A 68 2.40 10.32 3.67
CA THR A 68 3.01 11.44 2.94
C THR A 68 3.02 11.28 1.42
N GLY A 69 2.43 10.20 0.88
CA GLY A 69 2.19 10.00 -0.55
C GLY A 69 3.30 9.29 -1.33
N PHE A 70 4.31 8.73 -0.66
CA PHE A 70 5.39 8.02 -1.35
C PHE A 70 4.90 6.79 -2.11
N SER A 71 4.12 5.92 -1.47
CA SER A 71 3.52 4.73 -2.11
C SER A 71 2.55 5.12 -3.22
N THR A 72 1.74 6.17 -3.01
CA THR A 72 0.83 6.71 -4.03
C THR A 72 1.56 7.06 -5.32
N LEU A 73 2.68 7.79 -5.20
CA LEU A 73 3.48 8.21 -6.35
C LEU A 73 4.20 7.02 -7.02
N CYS A 74 4.65 6.04 -6.24
CA CYS A 74 5.20 4.80 -6.79
C CYS A 74 4.15 4.02 -7.59
N LEU A 75 2.94 3.87 -7.05
CA LEU A 75 1.82 3.21 -7.72
C LEU A 75 1.36 3.95 -8.98
N ALA A 76 1.33 5.29 -8.94
CA ALA A 76 0.93 6.12 -10.06
C ALA A 76 1.83 5.99 -11.29
N GLU A 77 3.08 5.53 -11.12
CA GLU A 77 4.01 5.31 -12.24
C GLU A 77 3.49 4.32 -13.28
N GLY A 78 2.70 3.34 -12.86
CA GLY A 78 2.14 2.31 -13.75
C GLY A 78 0.80 2.66 -14.36
N LEU A 79 0.14 3.74 -13.93
CA LEU A 79 -1.15 4.14 -14.50
C LEU A 79 -1.07 4.30 -16.01
N ASN A 80 -2.07 3.77 -16.72
CA ASN A 80 -2.22 4.05 -18.13
C ASN A 80 -2.55 5.54 -18.36
N TYR A 81 -2.56 5.97 -19.61
CA TYR A 81 -2.66 7.41 -19.96
C TYR A 81 -3.90 8.11 -19.38
N THR A 82 -5.04 7.42 -19.28
CA THR A 82 -6.31 7.95 -18.74
C THR A 82 -6.60 7.47 -17.32
N GLY A 83 -5.71 6.67 -16.75
CA GLY A 83 -5.89 6.05 -15.44
C GLY A 83 -5.79 7.05 -14.29
N THR A 84 -6.42 6.69 -13.17
CA THR A 84 -6.38 7.47 -11.93
C THR A 84 -6.08 6.60 -10.72
N ILE A 85 -5.45 7.20 -9.72
CA ILE A 85 -5.34 6.65 -8.38
C ILE A 85 -6.18 7.47 -7.42
N ASP A 86 -7.10 6.80 -6.73
CA ASP A 86 -7.82 7.36 -5.58
C ASP A 86 -7.07 6.91 -4.32
N THR A 87 -6.58 7.85 -3.53
CA THR A 87 -5.86 7.58 -2.29
C THR A 87 -6.61 8.19 -1.11
N ILE A 88 -6.74 7.42 -0.01
CA ILE A 88 -7.55 7.80 1.14
C ILE A 88 -6.65 7.90 2.39
N GLU A 89 -6.69 9.06 3.05
CA GLU A 89 -5.97 9.31 4.30
C GLU A 89 -6.92 9.81 5.38
N LEU A 90 -6.83 9.17 6.55
CA LEU A 90 -7.66 9.55 7.69
C LEU A 90 -7.20 10.89 8.31
N ARG A 91 -5.89 11.13 8.36
CA ARG A 91 -5.28 12.29 9.02
C ARG A 91 -5.11 13.42 8.01
N ALA A 92 -5.85 14.51 8.22
CA ALA A 92 -5.82 15.66 7.32
C ALA A 92 -4.43 16.29 7.20
N GLU A 93 -3.61 16.24 8.25
CA GLU A 93 -2.23 16.77 8.23
C GLU A 93 -1.35 16.02 7.23
N ASP A 94 -1.40 14.68 7.25
CA ASP A 94 -0.63 13.83 6.35
C ASP A 94 -1.14 13.96 4.91
N ALA A 95 -2.46 13.97 4.72
CA ALA A 95 -3.07 14.18 3.41
C ALA A 95 -2.66 15.53 2.79
N ASN A 96 -2.60 16.60 3.59
CA ASN A 96 -2.14 17.90 3.13
C ASN A 96 -0.64 17.91 2.81
N ALA A 97 0.19 17.22 3.59
CA ALA A 97 1.60 17.03 3.28
C ALA A 97 1.80 16.25 1.97
N ALA A 98 1.05 15.16 1.77
CA ALA A 98 1.07 14.38 0.54
C ALA A 98 0.67 15.24 -0.68
N ARG A 99 -0.33 16.11 -0.53
CA ARG A 99 -0.82 16.99 -1.60
C ARG A 99 0.30 17.85 -2.20
N VAL A 100 1.19 18.39 -1.37
CA VAL A 100 2.33 19.18 -1.84
C VAL A 100 3.21 18.37 -2.79
N HIS A 101 3.43 17.09 -2.48
CA HIS A 101 4.22 16.19 -3.31
C HIS A 101 3.48 15.78 -4.57
N PHE A 102 2.18 15.57 -4.49
CA PHE A 102 1.34 15.25 -5.66
C PHE A 102 1.34 16.39 -6.66
N ASP A 103 1.08 17.62 -6.20
CA ASP A 103 1.00 18.82 -7.05
C ASP A 103 2.35 19.12 -7.75
N ALA A 104 3.48 18.73 -7.14
CA ALA A 104 4.82 18.87 -7.72
C ALA A 104 5.20 17.72 -8.66
N SER A 105 4.42 16.63 -8.71
CA SER A 105 4.75 15.43 -9.48
C SER A 105 4.25 15.50 -10.93
N PRO A 106 4.87 14.77 -11.86
CA PRO A 106 4.35 14.63 -13.22
C PRO A 106 3.01 13.88 -13.28
N LYS A 107 2.60 13.25 -12.16
CA LYS A 107 1.37 12.47 -12.02
C LYS A 107 0.22 13.25 -11.37
N ALA A 108 0.40 14.54 -11.06
CA ALA A 108 -0.59 15.36 -10.35
C ALA A 108 -2.01 15.21 -10.90
N HIS A 109 -2.16 15.17 -12.23
CA HIS A 109 -3.46 15.09 -12.90
C HIS A 109 -4.14 13.71 -12.83
N GLN A 110 -3.43 12.68 -12.38
CA GLN A 110 -3.93 11.31 -12.22
C GLN A 110 -4.25 10.95 -10.76
N ILE A 111 -3.98 11.82 -9.79
CA ILE A 111 -4.13 11.54 -8.36
C ILE A 111 -5.36 12.25 -7.80
N VAL A 112 -6.25 11.49 -7.18
CA VAL A 112 -7.44 11.98 -6.46
C VAL A 112 -7.27 11.66 -4.99
N SER A 113 -7.08 12.68 -4.15
CA SER A 113 -6.88 12.54 -2.72
C SER A 113 -8.19 12.74 -1.96
N HIS A 114 -8.50 11.80 -1.07
CA HIS A 114 -9.65 11.82 -0.19
C HIS A 114 -9.20 11.89 1.27
N ILE A 115 -9.84 12.73 2.08
CA ILE A 115 -9.57 12.84 3.52
C ILE A 115 -10.75 12.30 4.30
N GLY A 116 -10.53 11.29 5.14
CA GLY A 116 -11.56 10.70 6.00
C GLY A 116 -11.44 9.21 6.18
N ASP A 117 -12.46 8.62 6.79
CA ASP A 117 -12.54 7.17 7.03
C ASP A 117 -12.77 6.42 5.71
N ALA A 118 -11.82 5.53 5.36
CA ALA A 118 -11.90 4.73 4.16
C ALA A 118 -13.15 3.86 4.08
N LYS A 119 -13.66 3.38 5.21
CA LYS A 119 -14.90 2.58 5.28
C LYS A 119 -16.12 3.36 4.83
N ALA A 120 -16.14 4.68 5.09
CA ALA A 120 -17.21 5.55 4.63
C ALA A 120 -17.02 6.02 3.18
N ILE A 121 -15.76 6.21 2.74
CA ILE A 121 -15.44 6.76 1.42
C ILE A 121 -15.53 5.70 0.32
N ILE A 122 -14.96 4.50 0.53
CA ILE A 122 -14.89 3.44 -0.50
C ILE A 122 -16.26 3.16 -1.15
N PRO A 123 -17.37 2.99 -0.39
CA PRO A 123 -18.67 2.73 -0.98
C PRO A 123 -19.21 3.84 -1.90
N THR A 124 -18.68 5.06 -1.78
CA THR A 124 -19.12 6.22 -2.58
C THR A 124 -18.36 6.36 -3.91
N LEU A 125 -17.28 5.62 -4.11
CA LEU A 125 -16.39 5.82 -5.26
C LEU A 125 -16.93 5.20 -6.57
N HIS A 126 -17.87 4.26 -6.50
CA HIS A 126 -18.57 3.65 -7.66
C HIS A 126 -17.65 3.29 -8.85
N LYS A 127 -16.44 2.78 -8.57
CA LYS A 127 -15.42 2.38 -9.56
C LYS A 127 -15.12 0.89 -9.46
N GLN A 128 -14.62 0.30 -10.55
CA GLN A 128 -13.92 -0.98 -10.50
C GLN A 128 -12.41 -0.72 -10.42
N TRP A 129 -11.72 -1.51 -9.59
CA TRP A 129 -10.30 -1.32 -9.31
C TRP A 129 -9.45 -2.41 -9.96
N ASP A 130 -8.41 -1.99 -10.68
CA ASP A 130 -7.41 -2.90 -11.25
C ASP A 130 -6.30 -3.23 -10.25
N LEU A 131 -6.03 -2.29 -9.34
CA LEU A 131 -5.07 -2.46 -8.26
C LEU A 131 -5.59 -1.79 -7.00
N VAL A 132 -5.58 -2.52 -5.89
CA VAL A 132 -5.89 -1.99 -4.56
C VAL A 132 -4.68 -2.20 -3.66
N PHE A 133 -4.24 -1.15 -2.97
CA PHE A 133 -3.18 -1.22 -1.96
C PHE A 133 -3.76 -0.87 -0.58
N ILE A 134 -3.62 -1.79 0.38
CA ILE A 134 -4.12 -1.65 1.76
C ILE A 134 -2.92 -1.50 2.69
N ASP A 135 -2.70 -0.29 3.20
CA ASP A 135 -1.67 0.05 4.19
C ASP A 135 -2.18 1.11 5.18
N ALA A 136 -3.28 0.80 5.85
CA ALA A 136 -3.91 1.68 6.84
C ALA A 136 -3.90 1.05 8.25
N ASP A 137 -4.88 1.41 9.10
CA ASP A 137 -5.06 0.82 10.42
C ASP A 137 -5.32 -0.69 10.33
N LYS A 138 -4.52 -1.46 11.05
CA LYS A 138 -4.50 -2.93 10.92
C LYS A 138 -5.81 -3.59 11.37
N THR A 139 -6.57 -2.94 12.24
CA THR A 139 -7.88 -3.43 12.69
C THR A 139 -8.98 -3.32 11.64
N GLY A 140 -8.76 -2.55 10.58
CA GLY A 140 -9.70 -2.38 9.47
C GLY A 140 -9.53 -3.36 8.32
N TYR A 141 -8.45 -4.16 8.26
CA TYR A 141 -8.04 -4.92 7.07
C TYR A 141 -9.11 -5.88 6.52
N ILE A 142 -9.80 -6.65 7.39
CA ILE A 142 -10.90 -7.54 6.96
C ILE A 142 -12.04 -6.73 6.35
N GLU A 143 -12.38 -5.60 6.96
CA GLU A 143 -13.45 -4.74 6.47
C GLU A 143 -13.08 -4.07 5.15
N TYR A 144 -11.85 -3.55 5.02
CA TYR A 144 -11.35 -3.02 3.75
C TYR A 144 -11.39 -4.07 2.64
N PHE A 145 -10.90 -5.28 2.91
CA PHE A 145 -10.95 -6.38 1.95
C PHE A 145 -12.39 -6.66 1.49
N ASN A 146 -13.34 -6.77 2.44
CA ASN A 146 -14.74 -7.04 2.13
C ASN A 146 -15.40 -5.92 1.30
N LEU A 147 -15.01 -4.67 1.52
CA LEU A 147 -15.50 -3.52 0.75
C LEU A 147 -14.93 -3.52 -0.67
N VAL A 148 -13.64 -3.83 -0.85
CA VAL A 148 -12.98 -3.68 -2.16
C VAL A 148 -13.11 -4.92 -3.04
N LEU A 149 -13.23 -6.13 -2.49
CA LEU A 149 -13.30 -7.36 -3.28
C LEU A 149 -14.45 -7.38 -4.32
N PRO A 150 -15.68 -6.94 -3.99
CA PRO A 150 -16.77 -6.83 -4.97
C PRO A 150 -16.47 -5.83 -6.10
N MET A 151 -15.69 -4.79 -5.79
CA MET A 151 -15.34 -3.71 -6.70
C MET A 151 -14.06 -4.00 -7.51
N LEU A 152 -13.41 -5.14 -7.30
CA LEU A 152 -12.21 -5.53 -8.04
C LEU A 152 -12.58 -5.95 -9.46
N SER A 153 -11.84 -5.45 -10.46
CA SER A 153 -11.99 -5.91 -11.85
C SER A 153 -11.57 -7.38 -12.01
N ASP A 154 -11.90 -8.01 -13.12
CA ASP A 154 -11.63 -9.44 -13.35
C ASP A 154 -10.14 -9.81 -13.27
N LYS A 155 -9.26 -8.86 -13.63
CA LYS A 155 -7.80 -9.02 -13.55
C LYS A 155 -7.20 -8.23 -12.38
N GLY A 156 -8.03 -7.64 -11.56
CA GLY A 156 -7.61 -6.79 -10.46
C GLY A 156 -6.85 -7.55 -9.39
N VAL A 157 -5.95 -6.84 -8.74
CA VAL A 157 -5.11 -7.36 -7.65
C VAL A 157 -5.26 -6.48 -6.41
N ILE A 158 -5.40 -7.11 -5.25
CA ILE A 158 -5.30 -6.46 -3.95
C ILE A 158 -3.93 -6.79 -3.37
N ILE A 159 -3.21 -5.78 -2.89
CA ILE A 159 -1.97 -5.92 -2.12
C ILE A 159 -2.23 -5.42 -0.70
N ALA A 160 -2.01 -6.26 0.30
CA ALA A 160 -2.07 -5.87 1.71
C ALA A 160 -0.66 -5.83 2.31
N ASP A 161 -0.29 -4.72 2.95
CA ASP A 161 1.03 -4.50 3.56
C ASP A 161 1.07 -4.90 5.04
N ASN A 162 2.29 -5.09 5.56
CA ASN A 162 2.59 -5.43 6.96
C ASN A 162 1.92 -6.71 7.47
N VAL A 163 1.74 -7.69 6.62
CA VAL A 163 1.04 -8.94 6.98
C VAL A 163 1.86 -9.85 7.90
N LEU A 164 3.16 -9.58 8.09
CA LEU A 164 4.02 -10.26 9.07
C LEU A 164 4.11 -9.50 10.39
N PHE A 165 3.74 -8.24 10.39
CA PHE A 165 3.62 -7.34 11.54
C PHE A 165 4.81 -7.43 12.51
N HIS A 166 6.02 -7.12 12.02
CA HIS A 166 7.27 -7.19 12.77
C HIS A 166 7.55 -8.56 13.42
N GLY A 167 6.95 -9.65 12.87
CA GLY A 167 7.04 -11.00 13.37
C GLY A 167 6.11 -11.36 14.50
N GLN A 168 5.37 -10.42 15.00
CA GLN A 168 4.46 -10.67 16.11
C GLN A 168 3.39 -11.70 15.77
N VAL A 169 3.09 -11.92 14.48
CA VAL A 169 2.18 -12.99 14.03
C VAL A 169 2.76 -14.40 14.20
N PHE A 170 4.07 -14.53 14.51
CA PHE A 170 4.73 -15.83 14.75
C PHE A 170 4.80 -16.20 16.23
N ASP A 171 4.44 -15.27 17.13
CA ASP A 171 4.50 -15.51 18.57
C ASP A 171 3.47 -16.57 18.96
N GLU A 172 3.84 -17.52 19.85
CA GLU A 172 2.92 -18.53 20.39
C GLU A 172 1.72 -17.88 21.10
N ASN A 173 1.95 -16.72 21.72
CA ASN A 173 0.91 -15.90 22.36
C ASN A 173 0.92 -14.51 21.74
N ILE A 174 0.15 -14.32 20.67
CA ILE A 174 0.04 -13.03 19.98
C ILE A 174 -0.62 -12.02 20.91
N THR A 175 0.08 -10.94 21.19
CA THR A 175 -0.41 -9.84 22.02
C THR A 175 -0.42 -8.53 21.26
N GLY A 176 -1.25 -7.59 21.68
CA GLY A 176 -1.38 -6.31 21.00
C GLY A 176 -2.47 -6.32 19.92
N LYS A 177 -3.29 -5.27 19.95
CA LYS A 177 -4.49 -5.13 19.13
C LYS A 177 -4.21 -5.32 17.64
N ASN A 178 -3.13 -4.71 17.14
CA ASN A 178 -2.80 -4.74 15.71
C ASN A 178 -2.24 -6.09 15.27
N ALA A 179 -1.39 -6.75 16.07
CA ALA A 179 -0.86 -8.07 15.78
C ALA A 179 -1.98 -9.11 15.71
N ILE A 180 -2.90 -9.07 16.68
CA ILE A 180 -4.11 -9.94 16.70
C ILE A 180 -4.94 -9.69 15.44
N ALA A 181 -5.15 -8.43 15.05
CA ALA A 181 -5.96 -8.07 13.88
C ALA A 181 -5.32 -8.57 12.58
N ILE A 182 -4.00 -8.42 12.41
CA ILE A 182 -3.29 -8.92 11.23
C ILE A 182 -3.28 -10.45 11.19
N HIS A 183 -3.06 -11.12 12.32
CA HIS A 183 -3.16 -12.58 12.36
C HIS A 183 -4.57 -13.05 11.97
N ALA A 184 -5.61 -12.41 12.51
CA ALA A 184 -7.01 -12.71 12.14
C ALA A 184 -7.27 -12.43 10.64
N PHE A 185 -6.71 -11.37 10.08
CA PHE A 185 -6.78 -11.11 8.63
C PHE A 185 -6.09 -12.21 7.81
N ASN A 186 -4.90 -12.63 8.20
CA ASN A 186 -4.17 -13.69 7.50
C ASN A 186 -4.97 -15.01 7.52
N GLU A 187 -5.54 -15.41 8.65
CA GLU A 187 -6.42 -16.58 8.78
C GLU A 187 -7.70 -16.44 7.93
N PHE A 188 -8.32 -15.25 7.96
CA PHE A 188 -9.50 -14.95 7.14
C PHE A 188 -9.21 -15.10 5.65
N ILE A 189 -8.08 -14.56 5.17
CA ILE A 189 -7.65 -14.67 3.77
C ILE A 189 -7.27 -16.11 3.43
N LEU A 190 -6.62 -16.85 4.34
CA LEU A 190 -6.30 -18.27 4.13
C LEU A 190 -7.56 -19.09 3.89
N ALA A 191 -8.60 -18.88 4.67
CA ALA A 191 -9.88 -19.61 4.57
C ALA A 191 -10.74 -19.18 3.36
N HIS A 192 -10.46 -18.04 2.72
CA HIS A 192 -11.29 -17.51 1.64
C HIS A 192 -11.08 -18.28 0.33
N GLU A 193 -12.10 -19.07 -0.10
CA GLU A 193 -12.02 -19.96 -1.27
C GLU A 193 -12.10 -19.21 -2.61
N GLY A 194 -12.75 -18.04 -2.66
CA GLY A 194 -13.02 -17.27 -3.88
C GLY A 194 -11.83 -16.49 -4.43
N ILE A 195 -10.66 -16.55 -3.77
CA ILE A 195 -9.45 -15.83 -4.18
C ILE A 195 -8.24 -16.75 -4.33
N GLU A 196 -7.36 -16.37 -5.24
CA GLU A 196 -5.98 -16.84 -5.28
C GLU A 196 -5.11 -15.85 -4.53
N LYS A 197 -4.15 -16.33 -3.76
CA LYS A 197 -3.31 -15.50 -2.88
C LYS A 197 -1.88 -16.01 -2.82
N VAL A 198 -0.94 -15.08 -2.66
CA VAL A 198 0.47 -15.35 -2.36
C VAL A 198 0.97 -14.34 -1.34
N MET A 199 1.68 -14.82 -0.32
CA MET A 199 2.35 -13.99 0.66
C MET A 199 3.83 -13.92 0.35
N LEU A 200 4.41 -12.73 0.36
CA LEU A 200 5.81 -12.44 0.04
C LEU A 200 6.50 -11.79 1.25
N THR A 201 7.76 -12.14 1.47
CA THR A 201 8.60 -11.58 2.55
C THR A 201 9.31 -10.28 2.11
N VAL A 202 8.55 -9.36 1.49
CA VAL A 202 9.04 -8.03 1.14
C VAL A 202 8.81 -7.11 2.34
N ARG A 203 9.84 -6.50 2.89
CA ARG A 203 9.83 -5.67 4.10
C ARG A 203 9.12 -6.40 5.26
N ASP A 204 7.94 -5.96 5.65
CA ASP A 204 7.12 -6.50 6.74
C ASP A 204 5.99 -7.43 6.22
N GLY A 205 6.20 -7.98 5.04
CA GLY A 205 5.30 -8.92 4.37
C GLY A 205 4.23 -8.23 3.52
N LEU A 206 4.02 -8.76 2.31
CA LEU A 206 2.94 -8.37 1.41
C LEU A 206 2.09 -9.59 1.09
N THR A 207 0.77 -9.47 1.12
CA THR A 207 -0.12 -10.48 0.54
C THR A 207 -0.77 -9.93 -0.72
N LEU A 208 -0.54 -10.62 -1.85
CA LEU A 208 -1.18 -10.35 -3.13
C LEU A 208 -2.38 -11.29 -3.29
N MET A 209 -3.50 -10.74 -3.70
CA MET A 209 -4.77 -11.46 -3.80
C MET A 209 -5.49 -11.08 -5.09
N ARG A 210 -6.13 -12.05 -5.75
CA ARG A 210 -7.03 -11.81 -6.89
C ARG A 210 -8.22 -12.76 -6.86
N LYS A 211 -9.29 -12.42 -7.57
CA LYS A 211 -10.41 -13.34 -7.79
C LYS A 211 -9.92 -14.58 -8.57
N LYS A 212 -10.51 -15.76 -8.26
CA LYS A 212 -10.29 -16.98 -9.04
C LYS A 212 -11.07 -16.95 -10.34
#